data_17862670f0bab1d63d848325a794d704
#
_entry.id   17862670f0bab1d63d848325a794d704
#
_cell.length_a   1.000
_cell.length_b   1.000
_cell.length_c   1.000
_cell.angle_alpha   90.00
_cell.angle_beta   90.00
_cell.angle_gamma   90.00
#
_symmetry.space_group_name_H-M   'P 1'
#
loop_
_entity.id
_entity.type
_entity.pdbx_description
1 polymer ?
#
loop_
_entity_poly.entity_id
_entity_poly.type
_entity_poly.pdbx_seq_one_letter_code
_entity_poly.pdbx_strand_id
1 'polypeptide(L)'
;MLPSASVRFRKNAAPPGDSRAIWSQRPRNGGTSAGGRLGYALKNTTNFPCLQGGCKKTEFSIVSFAIGGEIWYTILLIDLRLGIEGVFIHKLAEKKEAPYLEKLDGVRFKMAAPFDFSFLKRYGKVFKVYDDQDSGNICFGVRNENGKRVFVKFAGAPTARYTGQKEDAIASLKNASGLYRALTHENLIRLIESREMGGGWASVFEWTDAICLGRQYPEQHAAFVKLPTETRMKVYRDILYFQSFAAKKGYVAVDLYDSTVMYDVENRRTVLCDIDFYRKMPTVNDMGQMWGSARFMSPEEYELGAVLDEVTNVYTLGAMAFALFSECDRSAEAWPLSSNLYAVAKKAVSEERSARYESIDALLSAWETARGEEL
;
A
#
# COMPACT_ATOMS: atom_id res chain seq x y z
N MET A 1 -8.94 -17.43 25.73
CA MET A 1 -8.40 -16.96 24.45
C MET A 1 -7.82 -15.58 24.71
N LEU A 2 -6.50 -15.45 24.76
CA LEU A 2 -5.79 -14.18 24.98
C LEU A 2 -5.32 -13.66 23.62
N PRO A 3 -5.41 -12.34 23.36
CA PRO A 3 -5.02 -11.77 22.07
C PRO A 3 -3.49 -11.71 21.95
N SER A 4 -2.97 -12.13 20.78
CA SER A 4 -1.56 -12.07 20.43
C SER A 4 -1.15 -10.61 20.15
N ALA A 5 -0.25 -10.05 20.95
CA ALA A 5 0.39 -8.78 20.67
C ALA A 5 1.51 -8.98 19.62
N SER A 6 1.35 -8.45 18.43
CA SER A 6 2.39 -8.41 17.40
C SER A 6 3.21 -7.13 17.55
N VAL A 7 4.48 -7.25 17.91
CA VAL A 7 5.45 -6.15 17.88
C VAL A 7 6.08 -6.08 16.49
N ARG A 8 5.87 -4.97 15.77
CA ARG A 8 6.50 -4.69 14.47
C ARG A 8 7.79 -3.92 14.66
N PHE A 9 8.89 -4.42 14.07
CA PHE A 9 10.15 -3.70 13.96
C PHE A 9 10.20 -2.90 12.66
N ARG A 10 10.50 -1.60 12.76
CA ARG A 10 10.89 -0.77 11.60
C ARG A 10 12.32 -1.12 11.20
N LYS A 11 12.55 -1.40 9.92
CA LYS A 11 13.90 -1.43 9.32
C LYS A 11 14.36 0.00 9.11
N ASN A 12 15.24 0.49 9.98
CA ASN A 12 16.15 1.59 9.64
C ASN A 12 17.52 0.97 9.32
N ALA A 13 18.05 1.30 8.15
CA ALA A 13 19.37 0.87 7.72
C ALA A 13 20.44 1.50 8.63
N ALA A 14 21.29 0.66 9.22
CA ALA A 14 22.53 1.06 9.87
C ALA A 14 23.74 0.66 8.99
N PRO A 15 24.86 1.40 9.07
CA PRO A 15 26.04 1.17 8.24
C PRO A 15 26.77 -0.14 8.59
N PRO A 16 27.63 -0.68 7.71
CA PRO A 16 28.24 -1.99 7.88
C PRO A 16 29.33 -1.95 8.94
N GLY A 17 29.19 -2.77 9.97
CA GLY A 17 30.19 -3.02 11.00
C GLY A 17 30.26 -4.51 11.30
N ASP A 18 31.43 -5.07 11.02
CA ASP A 18 32.04 -6.33 11.42
C ASP A 18 31.19 -7.42 12.09
N SER A 19 30.77 -8.39 11.32
CA SER A 19 30.19 -9.65 11.80
C SER A 19 31.24 -10.75 11.74
N ARG A 20 31.83 -11.11 12.90
CA ARG A 20 32.65 -12.31 13.05
C ARG A 20 31.76 -13.52 13.32
N ALA A 21 31.65 -14.40 12.34
CA ALA A 21 31.03 -15.71 12.50
C ALA A 21 31.99 -16.64 13.25
N ILE A 22 31.60 -17.17 14.42
CA ILE A 22 32.37 -18.16 15.18
C ILE A 22 31.75 -19.52 14.92
N TRP A 23 32.52 -20.40 14.27
CA TRP A 23 32.15 -21.81 14.07
C TRP A 23 32.62 -22.60 15.31
N SER A 24 31.71 -23.27 16.05
CA SER A 24 32.08 -24.25 17.06
C SER A 24 31.77 -25.66 16.58
N GLN A 25 32.81 -26.45 16.35
CA GLN A 25 32.70 -27.90 16.19
C GLN A 25 32.65 -28.56 17.57
N ARG A 26 31.68 -29.46 17.81
CA ARG A 26 31.77 -30.38 18.96
C ARG A 26 32.48 -31.66 18.55
N PRO A 27 33.30 -32.30 19.45
CA PRO A 27 34.05 -33.50 19.16
C PRO A 27 33.14 -34.73 19.07
N ARG A 28 33.54 -35.66 18.22
CA ARG A 28 32.90 -36.98 18.06
C ARG A 28 33.22 -37.86 19.27
N ASN A 29 32.20 -38.49 19.84
CA ASN A 29 32.37 -39.82 20.49
C ASN A 29 31.19 -40.69 20.08
N GLY A 30 31.53 -41.95 19.76
CA GLY A 30 30.73 -42.90 19.04
C GLY A 30 29.61 -43.56 19.83
N GLY A 31 28.64 -44.07 19.07
CA GLY A 31 27.56 -44.93 19.56
C GLY A 31 26.47 -45.02 18.49
N THR A 32 26.29 -46.18 17.94
CA THR A 32 25.43 -46.63 16.87
C THR A 32 23.93 -46.35 17.04
N SER A 33 23.28 -45.96 16.01
CA SER A 33 22.10 -46.43 15.31
C SER A 33 21.01 -45.38 15.03
N ALA A 34 20.43 -45.51 13.83
CA ALA A 34 19.22 -44.89 13.29
C ALA A 34 19.23 -43.42 12.86
N GLY A 35 19.25 -43.28 11.57
CA GLY A 35 18.85 -42.23 10.64
C GLY A 35 18.22 -40.92 11.16
N GLY A 36 19.05 -39.92 11.36
CA GLY A 36 18.60 -38.53 11.54
C GLY A 36 19.72 -37.60 11.07
N ARG A 37 19.52 -36.89 9.98
CA ARG A 37 20.50 -35.91 9.50
C ARG A 37 20.63 -34.76 10.52
N LEU A 38 21.83 -34.56 11.02
CA LEU A 38 22.17 -33.47 11.92
C LEU A 38 21.99 -32.13 11.24
N GLY A 39 21.16 -31.27 11.81
CA GLY A 39 21.05 -29.88 11.44
C GLY A 39 22.20 -29.02 11.99
N TYR A 40 22.64 -28.04 11.22
CA TYR A 40 23.62 -27.06 11.66
C TYR A 40 22.90 -25.88 12.31
N ALA A 41 23.29 -25.52 13.53
CA ALA A 41 22.79 -24.35 14.22
C ALA A 41 23.78 -23.19 14.04
N LEU A 42 23.31 -22.04 13.57
CA LEU A 42 24.05 -20.78 13.58
C LEU A 42 23.59 -19.98 14.80
N LYS A 43 24.51 -19.64 15.68
CA LYS A 43 24.23 -18.78 16.84
C LYS A 43 24.70 -17.36 16.50
N ASN A 44 23.75 -16.46 16.24
CA ASN A 44 24.02 -15.03 16.12
C ASN A 44 23.55 -14.33 17.39
N THR A 45 24.48 -13.73 18.13
CA THR A 45 24.18 -12.89 19.28
C THR A 45 24.20 -11.44 18.79
N THR A 46 23.09 -10.75 18.81
CA THR A 46 23.02 -9.33 18.47
C THR A 46 22.59 -8.56 19.70
N ASN A 47 23.45 -7.68 20.21
CA ASN A 47 23.13 -6.80 21.32
C ASN A 47 22.44 -5.55 20.79
N PHE A 48 21.21 -5.28 21.25
CA PHE A 48 20.49 -4.06 20.93
C PHE A 48 20.53 -3.09 22.12
N PRO A 49 20.85 -1.81 21.91
CA PRO A 49 20.79 -0.81 22.99
C PRO A 49 19.31 -0.48 23.31
N CYS A 50 19.01 -0.38 24.58
CA CYS A 50 17.70 0.06 25.08
C CYS A 50 17.53 1.57 24.80
N LEU A 51 16.45 1.96 24.14
CA LEU A 51 16.16 3.34 23.70
C LEU A 51 15.40 4.19 24.74
N GLN A 52 15.25 3.74 26.01
CA GLN A 52 14.72 4.61 27.08
C GLN A 52 15.47 4.35 28.39
N GLY A 53 15.85 5.45 29.04
CA GLY A 53 16.72 5.45 30.21
C GLY A 53 16.18 4.65 31.38
N GLY A 54 17.00 3.79 31.92
CA GLY A 54 16.79 3.15 33.21
C GLY A 54 16.70 1.62 33.22
N CYS A 55 16.81 0.92 32.11
CA CYS A 55 16.70 -0.54 32.03
C CYS A 55 18.08 -1.22 32.07
N LYS A 56 18.24 -2.22 32.92
CA LYS A 56 19.43 -3.10 32.98
C LYS A 56 19.54 -3.84 31.63
N LYS A 57 20.78 -4.01 31.13
CA LYS A 57 21.10 -4.72 29.88
C LYS A 57 20.36 -6.06 29.80
N THR A 58 19.47 -6.20 28.81
CA THR A 58 18.80 -7.45 28.49
C THR A 58 19.49 -8.07 27.29
N GLU A 59 20.06 -9.25 27.45
CA GLU A 59 20.67 -10.00 26.36
C GLU A 59 19.64 -10.93 25.70
N PHE A 60 19.48 -10.81 24.40
CA PHE A 60 18.65 -11.70 23.61
C PHE A 60 19.55 -12.64 22.81
N SER A 61 19.27 -13.92 22.83
CA SER A 61 19.92 -14.89 21.96
C SER A 61 18.91 -15.36 20.90
N ILE A 62 19.27 -15.14 19.63
CA ILE A 62 18.50 -15.64 18.48
C ILE A 62 19.18 -16.91 17.99
N VAL A 63 18.49 -18.04 18.02
CA VAL A 63 18.97 -19.28 17.47
C VAL A 63 18.07 -19.67 16.31
N SER A 64 18.63 -19.72 15.09
CA SER A 64 17.93 -20.17 13.89
C SER A 64 18.46 -21.53 13.49
N PHE A 65 17.59 -22.48 13.19
CA PHE A 65 17.97 -23.80 12.70
C PHE A 65 16.99 -24.31 11.64
N ALA A 66 17.51 -25.13 10.73
CA ALA A 66 16.75 -25.83 9.71
C ALA A 66 16.57 -27.30 10.09
N ILE A 67 15.35 -27.81 9.99
CA ILE A 67 15.05 -29.22 10.14
C ILE A 67 14.52 -29.72 8.78
N GLY A 68 15.16 -30.73 8.23
CA GLY A 68 14.70 -31.36 6.99
C GLY A 68 14.88 -30.58 5.69
N GLY A 69 15.76 -29.58 5.67
CA GLY A 69 16.21 -28.89 4.46
C GLY A 69 15.31 -27.77 3.93
N GLU A 70 14.11 -27.57 4.46
CA GLU A 70 13.14 -26.61 3.87
C GLU A 70 12.46 -25.65 4.86
N ILE A 71 12.59 -25.85 6.17
CA ILE A 71 11.90 -25.02 7.17
C ILE A 71 12.90 -24.37 8.11
N TRP A 72 12.90 -23.03 8.16
CA TRP A 72 13.70 -22.26 9.09
C TRP A 72 12.87 -21.85 10.30
N TYR A 73 13.37 -22.12 11.51
CA TYR A 73 12.78 -21.65 12.76
C TYR A 73 13.71 -20.64 13.42
N THR A 74 13.16 -19.56 13.91
CA THR A 74 13.87 -18.61 14.76
C THR A 74 13.30 -18.71 16.17
N ILE A 75 14.12 -19.08 17.14
CA ILE A 75 13.76 -19.07 18.55
C ILE A 75 14.36 -17.82 19.17
N LEU A 76 13.52 -16.94 19.69
CA LEU A 76 13.93 -15.79 20.50
C LEU A 76 13.96 -16.26 21.97
N LEU A 77 15.16 -16.42 22.53
CA LEU A 77 15.33 -16.71 23.95
C LEU A 77 15.41 -15.39 24.71
N ILE A 78 14.42 -15.11 25.55
CA ILE A 78 14.43 -13.96 26.46
C ILE A 78 15.07 -14.39 27.78
N ASP A 79 15.98 -13.59 28.32
CA ASP A 79 16.73 -13.90 29.55
C ASP A 79 15.74 -14.07 30.73
N LEU A 80 15.82 -15.23 31.36
CA LEU A 80 14.96 -15.71 32.45
C LEU A 80 15.07 -14.92 33.77
N ARG A 81 15.86 -13.86 33.85
CA ARG A 81 16.04 -13.09 35.10
C ARG A 81 14.83 -12.21 35.47
N LEU A 82 13.82 -12.12 34.62
CA LEU A 82 12.63 -11.33 34.85
C LEU A 82 11.35 -12.16 35.10
N GLY A 83 11.46 -13.49 35.25
CA GLY A 83 10.31 -14.34 35.62
C GLY A 83 9.25 -14.49 34.50
N ILE A 84 9.60 -14.18 33.25
CA ILE A 84 8.74 -14.37 32.09
C ILE A 84 9.26 -15.56 31.31
N GLU A 85 8.66 -16.74 31.52
CA GLU A 85 8.91 -17.91 30.68
C GLU A 85 8.06 -17.84 29.42
N GLY A 86 8.68 -17.57 28.27
CA GLY A 86 8.01 -17.60 26.97
C GLY A 86 8.99 -18.01 25.88
N VAL A 87 8.75 -19.16 25.23
CA VAL A 87 9.42 -19.55 24.00
C VAL A 87 8.51 -19.18 22.84
N PHE A 88 8.87 -18.15 22.08
CA PHE A 88 8.15 -17.81 20.85
C PHE A 88 8.81 -18.50 19.67
N ILE A 89 8.12 -19.47 19.08
CA ILE A 89 8.56 -20.11 17.84
C ILE A 89 7.89 -19.37 16.68
N HIS A 90 8.65 -18.57 15.96
CA HIS A 90 8.19 -18.01 14.70
C HIS A 90 8.57 -18.96 13.56
N LYS A 91 7.57 -19.53 12.87
CA LYS A 91 7.79 -20.17 11.58
C LYS A 91 8.25 -19.08 10.62
N LEU A 92 9.53 -19.07 10.26
CA LEU A 92 9.99 -18.20 9.16
C LEU A 92 9.32 -18.68 7.89
N ALA A 93 8.83 -17.72 7.09
CA ALA A 93 8.08 -17.98 5.88
C ALA A 93 8.73 -19.09 5.05
N GLU A 94 7.91 -20.02 4.60
CA GLU A 94 8.30 -21.01 3.60
C GLU A 94 9.09 -20.34 2.49
N LYS A 95 10.18 -20.96 2.04
CA LYS A 95 10.97 -20.46 0.92
C LYS A 95 9.99 -20.34 -0.25
N LYS A 96 9.55 -19.11 -0.55
CA LYS A 96 8.71 -18.88 -1.73
C LYS A 96 9.50 -19.41 -2.92
N GLU A 97 8.95 -20.36 -3.64
CA GLU A 97 9.49 -20.79 -4.92
C GLU A 97 9.73 -19.54 -5.78
N ALA A 98 10.79 -19.60 -6.60
CA ALA A 98 11.09 -18.50 -7.51
C ALA A 98 9.85 -18.26 -8.40
N PRO A 99 9.41 -17.01 -8.59
CA PRO A 99 8.21 -16.74 -9.37
C PRO A 99 8.36 -17.29 -10.78
N TYR A 100 7.30 -17.90 -11.30
CA TYR A 100 7.22 -18.33 -12.68
C TYR A 100 7.29 -17.12 -13.61
N LEU A 101 8.18 -17.17 -14.62
CA LEU A 101 8.30 -16.12 -15.63
C LEU A 101 7.41 -16.44 -16.82
N GLU A 102 6.31 -15.69 -16.93
CA GLU A 102 5.41 -15.73 -18.08
C GLU A 102 5.86 -14.77 -19.18
N LYS A 103 5.45 -15.04 -20.42
CA LYS A 103 5.68 -14.16 -21.58
C LYS A 103 4.41 -14.04 -22.42
N LEU A 104 3.89 -12.83 -22.57
CA LEU A 104 2.71 -12.53 -23.40
C LEU A 104 3.03 -11.37 -24.35
N ASP A 105 2.83 -11.57 -25.65
CA ASP A 105 3.11 -10.59 -26.71
C ASP A 105 4.51 -9.95 -26.65
N GLY A 106 5.50 -10.68 -26.15
CA GLY A 106 6.87 -10.20 -25.97
C GLY A 106 7.19 -9.60 -24.60
N VAL A 107 6.19 -9.26 -23.80
CA VAL A 107 6.34 -8.75 -22.43
C VAL A 107 6.55 -9.91 -21.45
N ARG A 108 7.60 -9.81 -20.60
CA ARG A 108 7.88 -10.78 -19.53
C ARG A 108 7.36 -10.25 -18.21
N PHE A 109 6.79 -11.13 -17.38
CA PHE A 109 6.24 -10.80 -16.06
C PHE A 109 6.24 -12.02 -15.13
N LYS A 110 6.03 -11.78 -13.85
CA LYS A 110 6.10 -12.80 -12.79
C LYS A 110 4.70 -13.29 -12.42
N MET A 111 4.56 -14.60 -12.26
CA MET A 111 3.36 -15.29 -11.79
C MET A 111 3.73 -16.31 -10.71
N ALA A 112 2.78 -16.80 -9.94
CA ALA A 112 2.97 -17.97 -9.07
C ALA A 112 2.89 -19.30 -9.88
N ALA A 113 2.08 -19.32 -10.95
CA ALA A 113 1.93 -20.48 -11.85
C ALA A 113 1.49 -20.01 -13.25
N PRO A 114 1.62 -20.85 -14.30
CA PRO A 114 1.14 -20.56 -15.65
C PRO A 114 -0.36 -20.24 -15.67
N PHE A 115 -0.77 -19.30 -16.54
CA PHE A 115 -2.17 -18.96 -16.71
C PHE A 115 -2.49 -18.56 -18.15
N ASP A 116 -3.70 -18.93 -18.65
CA ASP A 116 -4.14 -18.58 -20.00
C ASP A 116 -4.77 -17.19 -20.06
N PHE A 117 -4.04 -16.23 -20.60
CA PHE A 117 -4.47 -14.85 -20.86
C PHE A 117 -5.03 -14.65 -22.29
N SER A 118 -5.40 -15.71 -23.01
CA SER A 118 -5.88 -15.62 -24.39
C SER A 118 -7.10 -14.71 -24.57
N PHE A 119 -7.90 -14.50 -23.52
CA PHE A 119 -9.04 -13.59 -23.50
C PHE A 119 -8.64 -12.11 -23.75
N LEU A 120 -7.39 -11.73 -23.48
CA LEU A 120 -6.87 -10.37 -23.73
C LEU A 120 -6.79 -10.05 -25.23
N LYS A 121 -6.72 -11.06 -26.12
CA LYS A 121 -6.69 -10.89 -27.59
C LYS A 121 -7.91 -10.10 -28.09
N ARG A 122 -9.02 -10.15 -27.36
CA ARG A 122 -10.23 -9.35 -27.63
C ARG A 122 -9.94 -7.84 -27.67
N TYR A 123 -9.00 -7.38 -26.87
CA TYR A 123 -8.63 -5.98 -26.75
C TYR A 123 -7.40 -5.62 -27.57
N GLY A 124 -6.62 -6.60 -27.99
CA GLY A 124 -5.45 -6.43 -28.82
C GLY A 124 -4.20 -7.14 -28.25
N LYS A 125 -3.01 -6.53 -28.46
CA LYS A 125 -1.73 -7.03 -27.99
C LYS A 125 -1.33 -6.34 -26.70
N VAL A 126 -0.83 -7.14 -25.75
CA VAL A 126 -0.26 -6.63 -24.50
C VAL A 126 1.06 -5.93 -24.79
N PHE A 127 1.21 -4.70 -24.30
CA PHE A 127 2.46 -3.94 -24.42
C PHE A 127 3.07 -3.59 -23.04
N LYS A 128 2.32 -3.77 -21.95
CA LYS A 128 2.78 -3.55 -20.58
C LYS A 128 2.05 -4.46 -19.60
N VAL A 129 2.74 -4.93 -18.57
CA VAL A 129 2.17 -5.72 -17.47
C VAL A 129 2.61 -5.11 -16.14
N TYR A 130 1.72 -5.10 -15.17
CA TYR A 130 1.95 -4.71 -13.78
C TYR A 130 1.69 -5.95 -12.92
N ASP A 131 2.75 -6.64 -12.54
CA ASP A 131 2.76 -7.95 -11.88
C ASP A 131 3.14 -7.89 -10.40
N ASP A 132 3.41 -6.70 -9.87
CA ASP A 132 3.89 -6.48 -8.50
C ASP A 132 2.75 -6.09 -7.53
N GLN A 133 1.55 -6.62 -7.78
CA GLN A 133 0.34 -6.38 -6.99
C GLN A 133 0.19 -7.45 -5.91
N ASP A 134 -0.22 -7.05 -4.71
CA ASP A 134 -0.56 -7.93 -3.58
C ASP A 134 -2.06 -8.09 -3.35
N SER A 135 -2.89 -7.39 -4.13
CA SER A 135 -4.36 -7.44 -4.10
C SER A 135 -4.98 -8.65 -4.80
N GLY A 136 -4.17 -9.54 -5.40
CA GLY A 136 -4.66 -10.66 -6.22
C GLY A 136 -5.03 -10.26 -7.65
N ASN A 137 -4.82 -8.99 -8.02
CA ASN A 137 -5.03 -8.51 -9.38
C ASN A 137 -3.72 -8.55 -10.17
N ILE A 138 -3.84 -8.73 -11.49
CA ILE A 138 -2.77 -8.44 -12.45
C ILE A 138 -3.30 -7.43 -13.47
N CYS A 139 -2.48 -6.46 -13.88
CA CYS A 139 -2.94 -5.41 -14.75
C CYS A 139 -2.14 -5.36 -16.05
N PHE A 140 -2.83 -5.05 -17.15
CA PHE A 140 -2.28 -5.05 -18.50
C PHE A 140 -2.56 -3.74 -19.22
N GLY A 141 -1.55 -3.20 -19.91
CA GLY A 141 -1.73 -2.26 -21.01
C GLY A 141 -1.91 -3.04 -22.30
N VAL A 142 -3.03 -2.88 -22.96
CA VAL A 142 -3.38 -3.58 -24.20
C VAL A 142 -3.64 -2.58 -25.31
N ARG A 143 -3.12 -2.84 -26.54
CA ARG A 143 -3.28 -1.98 -27.70
C ARG A 143 -3.88 -2.77 -28.86
N ASN A 144 -4.97 -2.28 -29.43
CA ASN A 144 -5.55 -2.88 -30.62
C ASN A 144 -4.82 -2.46 -31.93
N GLU A 145 -5.21 -3.04 -33.05
CA GLU A 145 -4.62 -2.77 -34.37
C GLU A 145 -4.79 -1.31 -34.82
N ASN A 146 -5.85 -0.64 -34.37
CA ASN A 146 -6.09 0.78 -34.65
C ASN A 146 -5.32 1.72 -33.70
N GLY A 147 -4.40 1.21 -32.88
CA GLY A 147 -3.63 1.99 -31.93
C GLY A 147 -4.35 2.37 -30.65
N LYS A 148 -5.65 2.08 -30.50
CA LYS A 148 -6.40 2.36 -29.29
C LYS A 148 -5.88 1.50 -28.13
N ARG A 149 -5.64 2.14 -26.99
CA ARG A 149 -5.14 1.49 -25.79
C ARG A 149 -6.22 1.40 -24.70
N VAL A 150 -6.14 0.34 -23.91
CA VAL A 150 -6.97 0.13 -22.71
C VAL A 150 -6.10 -0.40 -21.59
N PHE A 151 -6.51 -0.14 -20.34
CA PHE A 151 -5.96 -0.74 -19.14
C PHE A 151 -6.92 -1.84 -18.69
N VAL A 152 -6.41 -3.06 -18.50
CA VAL A 152 -7.20 -4.20 -18.05
C VAL A 152 -6.71 -4.63 -16.68
N LYS A 153 -7.55 -4.54 -15.65
CA LYS A 153 -7.33 -5.08 -14.31
C LYS A 153 -8.06 -6.42 -14.23
N PHE A 154 -7.35 -7.49 -13.88
CA PHE A 154 -7.88 -8.85 -13.87
C PHE A 154 -7.61 -9.54 -12.53
N ALA A 155 -8.66 -10.13 -11.95
CA ALA A 155 -8.61 -11.01 -10.78
C ALA A 155 -8.94 -12.44 -11.19
N GLY A 156 -8.22 -13.41 -10.63
CA GLY A 156 -8.47 -14.83 -10.90
C GLY A 156 -7.25 -15.60 -11.42
N ALA A 157 -6.15 -14.90 -11.74
CA ALA A 157 -4.88 -15.51 -12.07
C ALA A 157 -4.02 -15.72 -10.80
N PRO A 158 -3.12 -16.73 -10.78
CA PRO A 158 -2.22 -16.99 -9.68
C PRO A 158 -1.05 -15.96 -9.70
N THR A 159 -1.28 -14.77 -9.13
CA THR A 159 -0.28 -13.70 -9.10
C THR A 159 0.86 -14.01 -8.12
N ALA A 160 2.06 -13.49 -8.37
CA ALA A 160 3.28 -13.85 -7.64
C ALA A 160 3.27 -13.43 -6.16
N ARG A 161 2.50 -12.40 -5.78
CA ARG A 161 2.53 -11.80 -4.42
C ARG A 161 1.28 -12.09 -3.58
N TYR A 162 0.18 -12.42 -4.20
CA TYR A 162 -1.07 -12.64 -3.50
C TYR A 162 -1.08 -14.02 -2.82
N THR A 163 -1.47 -14.04 -1.55
CA THR A 163 -1.56 -15.26 -0.73
C THR A 163 -2.99 -15.58 -0.28
N GLY A 164 -3.96 -14.73 -0.66
CA GLY A 164 -5.39 -14.94 -0.38
C GLY A 164 -6.06 -15.92 -1.36
N GLN A 165 -7.36 -16.10 -1.18
CA GLN A 165 -8.14 -16.97 -2.07
C GLN A 165 -8.47 -16.24 -3.39
N LYS A 166 -8.43 -17.00 -4.48
CA LYS A 166 -8.78 -16.50 -5.82
C LYS A 166 -10.18 -15.87 -5.85
N GLU A 167 -11.12 -16.49 -5.18
CA GLU A 167 -12.52 -16.09 -5.10
C GLU A 167 -12.69 -14.74 -4.42
N ASP A 168 -11.89 -14.46 -3.39
CA ASP A 168 -11.88 -13.18 -2.68
C ASP A 168 -11.39 -12.04 -3.59
N ALA A 169 -10.31 -12.27 -4.35
CA ALA A 169 -9.80 -11.31 -5.31
C ALA A 169 -10.84 -11.01 -6.42
N ILE A 170 -11.51 -12.05 -6.93
CA ILE A 170 -12.57 -11.92 -7.93
C ILE A 170 -13.76 -11.12 -7.37
N ALA A 171 -14.22 -11.44 -6.15
CA ALA A 171 -15.33 -10.74 -5.51
C ALA A 171 -14.98 -9.27 -5.26
N SER A 172 -13.76 -9.00 -4.79
CA SER A 172 -13.26 -7.65 -4.56
C SER A 172 -13.27 -6.81 -5.84
N LEU A 173 -12.68 -7.30 -6.94
CA LEU A 173 -12.65 -6.57 -8.22
C LEU A 173 -14.04 -6.41 -8.83
N LYS A 174 -14.93 -7.41 -8.66
CA LYS A 174 -16.32 -7.32 -9.10
C LYS A 174 -17.07 -6.22 -8.35
N ASN A 175 -16.91 -6.13 -7.03
CA ASN A 175 -17.49 -5.10 -6.20
C ASN A 175 -16.94 -3.71 -6.57
N ALA A 176 -15.63 -3.58 -6.75
CA ALA A 176 -14.97 -2.35 -7.21
C ALA A 176 -15.58 -1.83 -8.54
N SER A 177 -15.90 -2.73 -9.46
CA SER A 177 -16.55 -2.33 -10.72
C SER A 177 -17.89 -1.61 -10.50
N GLY A 178 -18.62 -1.94 -9.43
CA GLY A 178 -19.84 -1.25 -9.01
C GLY A 178 -19.55 0.18 -8.54
N LEU A 179 -18.46 0.40 -7.83
CA LEU A 179 -18.01 1.72 -7.35
C LEU A 179 -17.70 2.66 -8.52
N TYR A 180 -16.94 2.20 -9.51
CA TYR A 180 -16.62 3.00 -10.70
C TYR A 180 -17.88 3.43 -11.48
N ARG A 181 -18.93 2.59 -11.52
CA ARG A 181 -20.21 2.96 -12.13
C ARG A 181 -20.98 3.96 -11.28
N ALA A 182 -21.02 3.77 -9.96
CA ALA A 182 -21.74 4.64 -9.03
C ALA A 182 -21.10 6.03 -8.90
N LEU A 183 -19.77 6.10 -9.01
CA LEU A 183 -18.96 7.29 -8.84
C LEU A 183 -18.41 7.85 -10.16
N THR A 184 -19.08 7.56 -11.29
CA THR A 184 -18.69 8.14 -12.60
C THR A 184 -18.55 9.66 -12.49
N HIS A 185 -17.34 10.18 -12.82
CA HIS A 185 -16.97 11.59 -12.70
C HIS A 185 -15.90 11.93 -13.73
N GLU A 186 -15.79 13.20 -14.13
CA GLU A 186 -14.77 13.64 -15.09
C GLU A 186 -13.33 13.41 -14.62
N ASN A 187 -13.08 13.49 -13.31
CA ASN A 187 -11.79 13.24 -12.70
C ASN A 187 -11.55 11.76 -12.33
N LEU A 188 -12.51 10.88 -12.50
CA LEU A 188 -12.30 9.45 -12.27
C LEU A 188 -11.91 8.77 -13.59
N ILE A 189 -10.96 7.82 -13.52
CA ILE A 189 -10.64 6.96 -14.67
C ILE A 189 -11.90 6.25 -15.16
N ARG A 190 -12.17 6.32 -16.45
CA ARG A 190 -13.42 5.79 -17.00
C ARG A 190 -13.38 4.28 -17.16
N LEU A 191 -14.27 3.59 -16.45
CA LEU A 191 -14.56 2.17 -16.67
C LEU A 191 -15.31 2.01 -18.01
N ILE A 192 -14.74 1.23 -18.93
CA ILE A 192 -15.34 0.94 -20.25
C ILE A 192 -16.29 -0.24 -20.13
N GLU A 193 -15.80 -1.36 -19.59
CA GLU A 193 -16.62 -2.54 -19.30
C GLU A 193 -16.04 -3.31 -18.10
N SER A 194 -16.87 -4.13 -17.48
CA SER A 194 -16.41 -5.15 -16.55
C SER A 194 -17.27 -6.39 -16.66
N ARG A 195 -16.62 -7.56 -16.66
CA ARG A 195 -17.30 -8.84 -16.90
C ARG A 195 -16.48 -10.04 -16.46
N GLU A 196 -17.15 -11.15 -16.36
CA GLU A 196 -16.50 -12.45 -16.21
C GLU A 196 -15.80 -12.83 -17.53
N MET A 197 -14.54 -13.25 -17.44
CA MET A 197 -13.72 -13.81 -18.52
C MET A 197 -12.48 -14.52 -17.97
N GLY A 198 -11.91 -15.46 -18.74
CA GLY A 198 -10.70 -16.18 -18.35
C GLY A 198 -10.82 -16.94 -17.02
N GLY A 199 -12.03 -17.33 -16.60
CA GLY A 199 -12.27 -17.97 -15.31
C GLY A 199 -12.06 -17.05 -14.09
N GLY A 200 -12.17 -15.75 -14.29
CA GLY A 200 -12.07 -14.69 -13.28
C GLY A 200 -12.92 -13.47 -13.67
N TRP A 201 -12.53 -12.32 -13.15
CA TRP A 201 -13.20 -11.05 -13.42
C TRP A 201 -12.23 -10.04 -14.03
N ALA A 202 -12.64 -9.36 -15.09
CA ALA A 202 -11.89 -8.27 -15.70
C ALA A 202 -12.65 -6.95 -15.63
N SER A 203 -11.95 -5.88 -15.29
CA SER A 203 -12.37 -4.50 -15.40
C SER A 203 -11.47 -3.78 -16.40
N VAL A 204 -12.09 -3.19 -17.43
CA VAL A 204 -11.40 -2.55 -18.55
C VAL A 204 -11.62 -1.05 -18.46
N PHE A 205 -10.54 -0.31 -18.39
CA PHE A 205 -10.54 1.15 -18.26
C PHE A 205 -9.96 1.81 -19.51
N GLU A 206 -10.25 3.09 -19.69
CA GLU A 206 -9.49 3.90 -20.61
C GLU A 206 -8.01 3.88 -20.25
N TRP A 207 -7.14 3.99 -21.25
CA TRP A 207 -5.72 4.20 -21.03
C TRP A 207 -5.46 5.70 -20.87
N THR A 208 -4.56 6.04 -19.98
CA THR A 208 -4.01 7.39 -19.87
C THR A 208 -2.48 7.34 -19.85
N ASP A 209 -1.83 8.34 -20.43
CA ASP A 209 -0.39 8.57 -20.32
C ASP A 209 -0.07 9.59 -19.21
N ALA A 210 -1.04 9.86 -18.35
CA ALA A 210 -0.90 10.75 -17.20
C ALA A 210 0.24 10.30 -16.27
N ILE A 211 0.96 11.28 -15.72
CA ILE A 211 2.01 11.03 -14.73
C ILE A 211 1.38 10.73 -13.37
N CYS A 212 1.87 9.68 -12.70
CA CYS A 212 1.45 9.32 -11.35
C CYS A 212 2.12 10.25 -10.32
N LEU A 213 1.35 10.71 -9.33
CA LEU A 213 1.85 11.63 -8.31
C LEU A 213 2.66 10.92 -7.22
N GLY A 214 2.56 9.61 -7.12
CA GLY A 214 3.15 8.83 -6.04
C GLY A 214 4.68 8.69 -6.12
N ARG A 215 5.33 8.78 -4.96
CA ARG A 215 6.79 8.67 -4.80
C ARG A 215 7.36 7.32 -5.23
N GLN A 216 6.54 6.28 -5.33
CA GLN A 216 6.96 4.98 -5.87
C GLN A 216 7.27 5.03 -7.37
N TYR A 217 6.91 6.11 -8.06
CA TYR A 217 7.26 6.40 -9.44
C TYR A 217 8.14 7.66 -9.51
N PRO A 218 9.42 7.59 -9.12
CA PRO A 218 10.26 8.76 -8.83
C PRO A 218 10.41 9.74 -10.00
N GLU A 219 10.49 9.25 -11.22
CA GLU A 219 10.60 10.09 -12.42
C GLU A 219 9.29 10.88 -12.67
N GLN A 220 8.15 10.21 -12.54
CA GLN A 220 6.84 10.84 -12.73
C GLN A 220 6.53 11.81 -11.59
N HIS A 221 6.83 11.42 -10.35
CA HIS A 221 6.71 12.28 -9.19
C HIS A 221 7.55 13.56 -9.35
N ALA A 222 8.82 13.42 -9.73
CA ALA A 222 9.70 14.56 -9.99
C ALA A 222 9.19 15.47 -11.14
N ALA A 223 8.55 14.89 -12.16
CA ALA A 223 7.90 15.66 -13.22
C ALA A 223 6.71 16.44 -12.68
N PHE A 224 5.88 15.82 -11.82
CA PHE A 224 4.75 16.50 -11.18
C PHE A 224 5.19 17.66 -10.27
N VAL A 225 6.19 17.44 -9.43
CA VAL A 225 6.70 18.48 -8.50
C VAL A 225 7.23 19.73 -9.26
N LYS A 226 7.74 19.55 -10.48
CA LYS A 226 8.21 20.63 -11.35
C LYS A 226 7.09 21.41 -12.04
N LEU A 227 5.84 20.93 -11.99
CA LEU A 227 4.73 21.66 -12.59
C LEU A 227 4.51 23.00 -11.84
N PRO A 228 3.99 24.02 -12.54
CA PRO A 228 3.62 25.28 -11.91
C PRO A 228 2.73 25.07 -10.68
N THR A 229 2.91 25.89 -9.66
CA THR A 229 2.12 25.83 -8.41
C THR A 229 0.63 25.88 -8.70
N GLU A 230 0.17 26.74 -9.60
CA GLU A 230 -1.23 26.83 -10.03
C GLU A 230 -1.77 25.50 -10.60
N THR A 231 -0.95 24.77 -11.35
CA THR A 231 -1.32 23.45 -11.85
C THR A 231 -1.49 22.45 -10.71
N ARG A 232 -0.57 22.45 -9.75
CA ARG A 232 -0.66 21.55 -8.56
C ARG A 232 -1.85 21.94 -7.68
N MET A 233 -2.16 23.23 -7.54
CA MET A 233 -3.35 23.71 -6.83
C MET A 233 -4.64 23.27 -7.54
N LYS A 234 -4.68 23.34 -8.88
CA LYS A 234 -5.79 22.80 -9.66
C LYS A 234 -5.96 21.30 -9.40
N VAL A 235 -4.88 20.52 -9.42
CA VAL A 235 -4.92 19.06 -9.15
C VAL A 235 -5.50 18.81 -7.76
N TYR A 236 -5.05 19.52 -6.75
CA TYR A 236 -5.57 19.37 -5.39
C TYR A 236 -7.07 19.72 -5.31
N ARG A 237 -7.48 20.80 -5.93
CA ARG A 237 -8.90 21.18 -6.02
C ARG A 237 -9.75 20.10 -6.72
N ASP A 238 -9.27 19.54 -7.83
CA ASP A 238 -9.96 18.48 -8.55
C ASP A 238 -10.14 17.22 -7.65
N ILE A 239 -9.14 16.91 -6.81
CA ILE A 239 -9.22 15.84 -5.80
C ILE A 239 -10.32 16.17 -4.79
N LEU A 240 -10.35 17.39 -4.24
CA LEU A 240 -11.37 17.82 -3.29
C LEU A 240 -12.78 17.72 -3.89
N TYR A 241 -12.97 18.16 -5.14
CA TYR A 241 -14.26 18.07 -5.83
C TYR A 241 -14.72 16.63 -6.01
N PHE A 242 -13.83 15.73 -6.44
CA PHE A 242 -14.19 14.33 -6.58
C PHE A 242 -14.54 13.70 -5.23
N GLN A 243 -13.79 13.98 -4.18
CA GLN A 243 -14.04 13.41 -2.86
C GLN A 243 -15.33 13.96 -2.24
N SER A 244 -15.62 15.26 -2.41
CA SER A 244 -16.92 15.84 -2.05
C SER A 244 -18.08 15.15 -2.79
N PHE A 245 -17.93 14.93 -4.10
CA PHE A 245 -18.90 14.19 -4.88
C PHE A 245 -19.10 12.76 -4.35
N ALA A 246 -18.02 12.05 -4.04
CA ALA A 246 -18.09 10.69 -3.48
C ALA A 246 -18.79 10.67 -2.11
N ALA A 247 -18.48 11.63 -1.23
CA ALA A 247 -19.12 11.79 0.07
C ALA A 247 -20.63 12.07 -0.07
N LYS A 248 -21.04 12.96 -0.98
CA LYS A 248 -22.46 13.23 -1.29
C LYS A 248 -23.20 12.00 -1.84
N LYS A 249 -22.49 11.07 -2.47
CA LYS A 249 -23.00 9.76 -2.88
C LYS A 249 -23.04 8.74 -1.74
N GLY A 250 -22.58 9.12 -0.54
CA GLY A 250 -22.54 8.29 0.66
C GLY A 250 -21.36 7.32 0.70
N TYR A 251 -20.20 7.71 0.15
CA TYR A 251 -18.99 6.90 0.21
C TYR A 251 -17.86 7.59 0.96
N VAL A 252 -17.12 6.82 1.74
CA VAL A 252 -15.83 7.19 2.33
C VAL A 252 -14.71 6.52 1.54
N ALA A 253 -13.68 7.30 1.23
CA ALA A 253 -12.47 6.77 0.60
C ALA A 253 -11.65 5.99 1.64
N VAL A 254 -11.32 4.76 1.32
CA VAL A 254 -10.31 3.95 2.01
C VAL A 254 -9.17 3.74 1.01
N ASP A 255 -7.93 3.78 1.49
CA ASP A 255 -6.71 3.65 0.66
C ASP A 255 -6.54 4.79 -0.37
N LEU A 256 -6.93 6.02 -0.02
CA LEU A 256 -6.65 7.21 -0.82
C LEU A 256 -5.25 7.76 -0.50
N TYR A 257 -4.39 7.86 -1.51
CA TYR A 257 -3.03 8.38 -1.37
C TYR A 257 -2.50 8.93 -2.70
N ASP A 258 -1.29 9.48 -2.71
CA ASP A 258 -0.70 10.17 -3.87
C ASP A 258 -0.62 9.31 -5.14
N SER A 259 -0.45 7.96 -5.00
CA SER A 259 -0.35 7.10 -6.18
C SER A 259 -1.69 6.69 -6.79
N THR A 260 -2.81 7.00 -6.12
CA THR A 260 -4.15 6.85 -6.70
C THR A 260 -4.55 8.05 -7.56
N VAL A 261 -3.66 9.03 -7.68
CA VAL A 261 -3.88 10.25 -8.47
C VAL A 261 -2.82 10.36 -9.57
N MET A 262 -3.28 10.69 -10.76
CA MET A 262 -2.46 10.96 -11.93
C MET A 262 -2.83 12.33 -12.52
N TYR A 263 -1.90 12.95 -13.23
CA TYR A 263 -2.15 14.18 -13.97
C TYR A 263 -1.76 14.04 -15.44
N ASP A 264 -2.72 14.20 -16.31
CA ASP A 264 -2.52 14.25 -17.75
C ASP A 264 -2.09 15.69 -18.13
N VAL A 265 -0.80 15.84 -18.39
CA VAL A 265 -0.20 17.14 -18.67
C VAL A 265 -0.69 17.71 -20.00
N GLU A 266 -0.90 16.85 -21.00
CA GLU A 266 -1.31 17.22 -22.34
C GLU A 266 -2.75 17.71 -22.35
N ASN A 267 -3.66 16.96 -21.71
CA ASN A 267 -5.08 17.30 -21.61
C ASN A 267 -5.45 18.16 -20.39
N ARG A 268 -4.47 18.49 -19.53
CA ARG A 268 -4.65 19.24 -18.27
C ARG A 268 -5.73 18.66 -17.36
N ARG A 269 -5.81 17.34 -17.32
CA ARG A 269 -6.84 16.57 -16.61
C ARG A 269 -6.23 15.85 -15.40
N THR A 270 -6.82 16.03 -14.25
CA THR A 270 -6.58 15.19 -13.07
C THR A 270 -7.36 13.89 -13.23
N VAL A 271 -6.71 12.76 -12.98
CA VAL A 271 -7.29 11.42 -13.10
C VAL A 271 -7.11 10.68 -11.79
N LEU A 272 -8.19 10.45 -11.08
CA LEU A 272 -8.21 9.55 -9.92
C LEU A 272 -8.43 8.12 -10.41
N CYS A 273 -7.81 7.18 -9.72
CA CYS A 273 -7.95 5.75 -9.99
C CYS A 273 -7.90 4.97 -8.66
N ASP A 274 -8.06 3.66 -8.74
CA ASP A 274 -7.90 2.73 -7.59
C ASP A 274 -8.82 3.04 -6.41
N ILE A 275 -10.11 3.27 -6.71
CA ILE A 275 -11.17 3.48 -5.71
C ILE A 275 -11.75 2.15 -5.19
N ASP A 276 -11.03 1.06 -5.34
CA ASP A 276 -11.51 -0.31 -5.13
C ASP A 276 -11.96 -0.57 -3.68
N PHE A 277 -11.40 0.19 -2.72
CA PHE A 277 -11.68 0.03 -1.29
C PHE A 277 -12.63 1.07 -0.71
N TYR A 278 -13.24 1.94 -1.54
CA TYR A 278 -14.25 2.88 -1.04
C TYR A 278 -15.43 2.12 -0.42
N ARG A 279 -15.94 2.61 0.70
CA ARG A 279 -17.01 1.98 1.48
C ARG A 279 -18.23 2.90 1.58
N LYS A 280 -19.41 2.31 1.72
CA LYS A 280 -20.63 3.07 2.06
C LYS A 280 -20.51 3.64 3.47
N MET A 281 -20.90 4.92 3.63
CA MET A 281 -20.94 5.61 4.91
C MET A 281 -22.30 5.42 5.64
N PRO A 282 -22.32 5.42 6.97
CA PRO A 282 -21.14 5.26 7.85
C PRO A 282 -20.62 3.82 7.81
N THR A 283 -19.31 3.65 8.01
CA THR A 283 -18.68 2.35 8.18
C THR A 283 -17.76 2.36 9.38
N VAL A 284 -17.26 1.21 9.77
CA VAL A 284 -16.32 1.08 10.88
C VAL A 284 -15.02 0.44 10.41
N ASN A 285 -13.94 0.75 11.12
CA ASN A 285 -12.68 0.06 10.98
C ASN A 285 -12.84 -1.36 11.55
N ASP A 286 -12.98 -2.35 10.70
CA ASP A 286 -13.16 -3.76 11.04
C ASP A 286 -11.84 -4.56 11.03
N MET A 287 -10.71 -3.89 10.77
CA MET A 287 -9.40 -4.51 10.59
C MET A 287 -8.38 -4.14 11.68
N GLY A 288 -8.64 -3.10 12.48
CA GLY A 288 -7.69 -2.49 13.42
C GLY A 288 -6.73 -1.53 12.72
N GLN A 289 -6.05 -1.95 11.68
CA GLN A 289 -5.32 -1.06 10.76
C GLN A 289 -5.92 -1.23 9.36
N MET A 290 -6.53 -0.15 8.87
CA MET A 290 -7.10 -0.13 7.54
C MET A 290 -6.04 -0.24 6.43
N TRP A 291 -6.46 -0.60 5.24
CA TRP A 291 -5.63 -0.46 4.05
C TRP A 291 -5.28 1.01 3.82
N GLY A 292 -4.04 1.27 3.44
CA GLY A 292 -3.61 2.62 3.10
C GLY A 292 -2.14 2.89 3.35
N SER A 293 -1.69 4.01 2.82
CA SER A 293 -0.36 4.54 3.11
C SER A 293 -0.38 5.35 4.41
N ALA A 294 0.45 4.97 5.38
CA ALA A 294 0.53 5.62 6.71
C ALA A 294 0.72 7.15 6.66
N ARG A 295 1.20 7.69 5.53
CA ARG A 295 1.36 9.14 5.33
C ARG A 295 0.02 9.90 5.27
N PHE A 296 -1.05 9.19 4.88
CA PHE A 296 -2.37 9.76 4.59
C PHE A 296 -3.45 9.31 5.57
N MET A 297 -3.21 8.21 6.30
CA MET A 297 -4.19 7.60 7.19
C MET A 297 -4.40 8.45 8.44
N SER A 298 -5.65 8.64 8.80
CA SER A 298 -6.09 9.29 10.04
C SER A 298 -5.91 8.37 11.26
N PRO A 299 -5.92 8.92 12.50
CA PRO A 299 -5.81 8.11 13.71
C PRO A 299 -6.88 7.00 13.81
N GLU A 300 -8.12 7.28 13.44
CA GLU A 300 -9.23 6.34 13.50
C GLU A 300 -9.07 5.15 12.55
N GLU A 301 -8.27 5.26 11.50
CA GLU A 301 -7.94 4.15 10.60
C GLU A 301 -6.98 3.12 11.22
N TYR A 302 -6.47 3.41 12.42
CA TYR A 302 -5.66 2.49 13.24
C TYR A 302 -6.40 1.94 14.45
N GLU A 303 -7.65 2.35 14.68
CA GLU A 303 -8.45 1.97 15.85
C GLU A 303 -9.59 1.04 15.45
N LEU A 304 -9.57 -0.21 15.96
CA LEU A 304 -10.61 -1.20 15.69
C LEU A 304 -11.96 -0.73 16.22
N GLY A 305 -12.98 -0.72 15.36
CA GLY A 305 -14.33 -0.28 15.70
C GLY A 305 -14.56 1.23 15.57
N ALA A 306 -13.53 2.02 15.30
CA ALA A 306 -13.69 3.45 15.04
C ALA A 306 -14.57 3.72 13.82
N VAL A 307 -15.38 4.77 13.87
CA VAL A 307 -16.23 5.19 12.75
C VAL A 307 -15.38 5.86 11.68
N LEU A 308 -15.56 5.40 10.45
CA LEU A 308 -14.97 5.96 9.24
C LEU A 308 -16.06 6.65 8.42
N ASP A 309 -15.87 7.93 8.15
CA ASP A 309 -16.81 8.74 7.39
C ASP A 309 -16.09 9.91 6.67
N GLU A 310 -16.83 10.92 6.27
CA GLU A 310 -16.34 12.08 5.57
C GLU A 310 -15.25 12.84 6.35
N VAL A 311 -15.35 12.93 7.69
CA VAL A 311 -14.34 13.61 8.54
C VAL A 311 -13.02 12.83 8.59
N THR A 312 -13.06 11.50 8.40
CA THR A 312 -11.86 10.68 8.17
C THR A 312 -11.15 11.14 6.90
N ASN A 313 -11.90 11.32 5.82
CA ASN A 313 -11.32 11.77 4.55
C ASN A 313 -10.84 13.24 4.58
N VAL A 314 -11.40 14.09 5.42
CA VAL A 314 -10.84 15.44 5.66
C VAL A 314 -9.38 15.36 6.08
N TYR A 315 -9.03 14.43 6.99
CA TYR A 315 -7.64 14.22 7.39
C TYR A 315 -6.77 13.74 6.21
N THR A 316 -7.24 12.75 5.47
CA THR A 316 -6.54 12.22 4.29
C THR A 316 -6.29 13.31 3.26
N LEU A 317 -7.27 14.18 3.01
CA LEU A 317 -7.17 15.30 2.07
C LEU A 317 -6.21 16.39 2.57
N GLY A 318 -6.20 16.69 3.86
CA GLY A 318 -5.19 17.57 4.45
C GLY A 318 -3.77 17.00 4.30
N ALA A 319 -3.58 15.69 4.54
CA ALA A 319 -2.31 15.01 4.31
C ALA A 319 -1.90 15.02 2.82
N MET A 320 -2.90 14.95 1.91
CA MET A 320 -2.69 15.08 0.47
C MET A 320 -2.16 16.47 0.10
N ALA A 321 -2.66 17.55 0.71
CA ALA A 321 -2.11 18.89 0.50
C ALA A 321 -0.61 18.93 0.85
N PHE A 322 -0.21 18.42 2.01
CA PHE A 322 1.20 18.34 2.37
C PHE A 322 2.02 17.46 1.42
N ALA A 323 1.45 16.37 0.92
CA ALA A 323 2.15 15.54 -0.07
C ALA A 323 2.40 16.27 -1.39
N LEU A 324 1.42 17.03 -1.87
CA LEU A 324 1.50 17.74 -3.15
C LEU A 324 2.36 19.00 -3.11
N PHE A 325 2.46 19.68 -1.96
CA PHE A 325 3.11 20.98 -1.87
C PHE A 325 4.42 20.99 -1.09
N SER A 326 4.57 20.15 -0.05
CA SER A 326 5.73 20.13 0.83
C SER A 326 6.32 18.74 1.08
N GLU A 327 6.18 17.82 0.14
CA GLU A 327 6.78 16.49 0.22
C GLU A 327 6.42 15.74 1.52
N CYS A 328 5.17 15.89 2.01
CA CYS A 328 4.65 15.38 3.27
C CYS A 328 5.30 16.00 4.53
N ASP A 329 6.12 17.02 4.41
CA ASP A 329 6.57 17.80 5.56
C ASP A 329 5.41 18.71 6.01
N ARG A 330 5.00 18.59 7.28
CA ARG A 330 3.88 19.32 7.87
C ARG A 330 4.32 20.54 8.67
N SER A 331 5.59 20.95 8.57
CA SER A 331 6.11 22.17 9.18
C SER A 331 5.71 23.41 8.36
N ALA A 332 5.61 24.56 9.03
CA ALA A 332 5.32 25.81 8.36
C ALA A 332 6.50 26.28 7.47
N GLU A 333 7.71 25.92 7.87
CA GLU A 333 8.96 26.26 7.17
C GLU A 333 9.06 25.60 5.79
N ALA A 334 8.54 24.38 5.67
CA ALA A 334 8.55 23.62 4.41
C ALA A 334 7.37 23.97 3.48
N TRP A 335 6.39 24.69 3.98
CA TRP A 335 5.18 24.99 3.23
C TRP A 335 5.39 26.14 2.24
N PRO A 336 5.25 25.94 0.91
CA PRO A 336 5.60 26.93 -0.10
C PRO A 336 4.48 27.90 -0.48
N LEU A 337 3.27 27.70 0.06
CA LEU A 337 2.09 28.54 -0.21
C LEU A 337 1.86 29.51 0.96
N SER A 338 0.76 30.28 0.91
CA SER A 338 0.44 31.23 1.97
C SER A 338 0.20 30.58 3.34
N SER A 339 0.35 31.39 4.38
CA SER A 339 0.04 31.00 5.76
C SER A 339 -1.45 30.63 5.95
N ASN A 340 -2.36 31.24 5.19
CA ASN A 340 -3.78 30.95 5.22
C ASN A 340 -4.06 29.53 4.69
N LEU A 341 -3.47 29.17 3.54
CA LEU A 341 -3.56 27.81 2.99
C LEU A 341 -2.88 26.76 3.90
N TYR A 342 -1.75 27.14 4.54
CA TYR A 342 -1.13 26.29 5.57
C TYR A 342 -2.08 26.01 6.71
N ALA A 343 -2.73 27.06 7.25
CA ALA A 343 -3.67 26.93 8.37
C ALA A 343 -4.85 25.99 8.01
N VAL A 344 -5.35 26.06 6.77
CA VAL A 344 -6.40 25.17 6.27
C VAL A 344 -5.91 23.72 6.24
N ALA A 345 -4.77 23.45 5.64
CA ALA A 345 -4.21 22.11 5.56
C ALA A 345 -3.89 21.54 6.95
N LYS A 346 -3.32 22.38 7.84
CA LYS A 346 -2.96 22.02 9.22
C LYS A 346 -4.18 21.67 10.07
N LYS A 347 -5.27 22.42 9.95
CA LYS A 347 -6.55 22.12 10.62
C LYS A 347 -7.12 20.80 10.14
N ALA A 348 -7.06 20.50 8.84
CA ALA A 348 -7.56 19.26 8.27
C ALA A 348 -6.86 18.03 8.84
N VAL A 349 -5.53 18.09 9.11
CA VAL A 349 -4.75 16.99 9.69
C VAL A 349 -4.68 17.01 11.22
N SER A 350 -5.64 17.65 11.90
CA SER A 350 -5.73 17.56 13.35
C SER A 350 -5.93 16.11 13.79
N GLU A 351 -5.16 15.65 14.79
CA GLU A 351 -5.35 14.32 15.36
C GLU A 351 -6.71 14.23 16.07
N GLU A 352 -7.09 15.29 16.77
CA GLU A 352 -8.42 15.42 17.35
C GLU A 352 -9.46 15.62 16.24
N ARG A 353 -10.33 14.64 16.08
CA ARG A 353 -11.35 14.60 15.03
C ARG A 353 -12.31 15.81 15.07
N SER A 354 -12.71 16.24 16.26
CA SER A 354 -13.61 17.38 16.46
C SER A 354 -13.00 18.73 16.10
N ALA A 355 -11.66 18.81 16.01
CA ALA A 355 -10.95 20.02 15.60
C ALA A 355 -10.83 20.17 14.08
N ARG A 356 -11.13 19.12 13.30
CA ARG A 356 -11.10 19.14 11.82
C ARG A 356 -12.27 19.93 11.24
N TYR A 357 -12.34 20.00 9.93
CA TYR A 357 -13.55 20.41 9.22
C TYR A 357 -14.62 19.32 9.33
N GLU A 358 -15.86 19.73 9.46
CA GLU A 358 -17.02 18.83 9.61
C GLU A 358 -17.36 18.05 8.34
N SER A 359 -16.90 18.55 7.17
CA SER A 359 -17.13 17.94 5.87
C SER A 359 -16.03 18.29 4.88
N ILE A 360 -15.97 17.56 3.76
CA ILE A 360 -15.08 17.88 2.64
C ILE A 360 -15.50 19.19 1.98
N ASP A 361 -16.80 19.49 1.92
CA ASP A 361 -17.28 20.79 1.42
C ASP A 361 -16.82 21.95 2.30
N ALA A 362 -16.79 21.78 3.60
CA ALA A 362 -16.27 22.79 4.53
C ALA A 362 -14.73 22.99 4.32
N LEU A 363 -13.99 21.93 4.14
CA LEU A 363 -12.56 21.99 3.78
C LEU A 363 -12.35 22.68 2.44
N LEU A 364 -13.11 22.31 1.40
CA LEU A 364 -13.05 22.90 0.06
C LEU A 364 -13.36 24.40 0.12
N SER A 365 -14.42 24.80 0.82
CA SER A 365 -14.80 26.22 0.98
C SER A 365 -13.71 27.03 1.68
N ALA A 366 -13.12 26.48 2.76
CA ALA A 366 -12.02 27.10 3.47
C ALA A 366 -10.77 27.24 2.58
N TRP A 367 -10.47 26.22 1.77
CA TRP A 367 -9.36 26.25 0.82
C TRP A 367 -9.53 27.33 -0.25
N GLU A 368 -10.71 27.42 -0.88
CA GLU A 368 -11.00 28.41 -1.92
C GLU A 368 -11.02 29.84 -1.33
N THR A 369 -11.54 30.02 -0.11
CA THR A 369 -11.48 31.33 0.58
C THR A 369 -10.05 31.77 0.83
N ALA A 370 -9.23 30.89 1.43
CA ALA A 370 -7.82 31.18 1.71
C ALA A 370 -7.01 31.47 0.44
N ARG A 371 -7.35 30.83 -0.68
CA ARG A 371 -6.75 31.08 -1.99
C ARG A 371 -7.18 32.44 -2.58
N GLY A 372 -8.46 32.81 -2.41
CA GLY A 372 -9.01 34.07 -2.93
C GLY A 372 -8.46 35.31 -2.22
N GLU A 373 -7.98 35.17 -0.99
CA GLU A 373 -7.36 36.27 -0.21
C GLU A 373 -5.93 36.59 -0.68
N GLU A 374 -5.36 35.81 -1.60
CA GLU A 374 -4.03 36.01 -2.20
C GLU A 374 -4.06 36.89 -3.48
N LEU A 375 -5.25 37.15 -4.02
CA LEU A 375 -5.46 37.94 -5.25
C LEU A 375 -5.86 39.37 -4.91
#